data_81303d4e87da2bd3951a533370954491
#
_entry.id   81303d4e87da2bd3951a533370954491
#
_cell.length_a   1.000
_cell.length_b   1.000
_cell.length_c   1.000
_cell.angle_alpha   90.00
_cell.angle_beta   90.00
_cell.angle_gamma   90.00
#
_symmetry.space_group_name_H-M   'P 1'
#
loop_
_entity.id
_entity.type
_entity.pdbx_description
1 polymer ?
#
loop_
_entity_poly.entity_id
_entity_poly.type
_entity_poly.pdbx_seq_one_letter_code
_entity_poly.pdbx_strand_id
1 'polypeptide(L)'
;MFVSTAGLQIDIQKPTILLMHGSGLSHIVWSLHEQFYSSQGFNVLAVDIPGHGDSEGPSLSSIQEISDWVKDLANELNLKKINFIGHSQGCLVGIDFASRYPELIERLVLVAGSYKLPVNQDLLDLAEAGDEKALLLMMKWGYEGSKAFIGGNPVKKIINSTREIREILYVDLRACNNYKSGKDSLEKINCSTLCIFGDLDKMVPLEVGNKMAEKIKNSKVKVITNCGHMIIFERAFDMRKKVISFLKNE
;
A
#
# COMPACT_ATOMS: atom_id res chain seq x y z
N MET A 1 -6.76 10.99 13.59
CA MET A 1 -5.76 10.15 12.90
C MET A 1 -5.55 8.88 13.69
N PHE A 2 -5.65 7.72 13.05
CA PHE A 2 -5.43 6.41 13.67
C PHE A 2 -4.18 5.73 13.10
N VAL A 3 -3.39 5.14 14.00
CA VAL A 3 -2.19 4.36 13.66
C VAL A 3 -2.14 3.12 14.54
N SER A 4 -2.20 1.93 13.94
CA SER A 4 -1.92 0.67 14.65
C SER A 4 -0.42 0.50 14.83
N THR A 5 0.00 0.19 16.06
CA THR A 5 1.40 -0.04 16.43
C THR A 5 1.66 -1.48 16.88
N ALA A 6 0.82 -2.42 16.46
CA ALA A 6 0.80 -3.80 16.97
C ALA A 6 0.61 -3.88 18.52
N GLY A 7 0.01 -2.86 19.12
CA GLY A 7 -0.18 -2.75 20.57
C GLY A 7 1.10 -2.38 21.36
N LEU A 8 2.16 -1.92 20.70
CA LEU A 8 3.44 -1.57 21.32
C LEU A 8 3.67 -0.06 21.31
N GLN A 9 4.44 0.42 22.27
CA GLN A 9 4.93 1.80 22.29
C GLN A 9 6.04 1.98 21.25
N ILE A 10 6.07 3.16 20.63
CA ILE A 10 7.13 3.53 19.67
C ILE A 10 8.42 3.78 20.45
N ASP A 11 9.48 3.08 20.05
CA ASP A 11 10.83 3.25 20.58
C ASP A 11 11.66 4.05 19.56
N ILE A 12 12.03 5.29 19.89
CA ILE A 12 12.76 6.19 18.97
C ILE A 12 14.16 5.67 18.58
N GLN A 13 14.67 4.64 19.25
CA GLN A 13 15.96 4.01 18.92
C GLN A 13 15.80 2.93 17.85
N LYS A 14 14.59 2.46 17.58
CA LYS A 14 14.33 1.42 16.58
C LYS A 14 14.00 2.02 15.22
N PRO A 15 14.42 1.38 14.13
CA PRO A 15 13.98 1.75 12.79
C PRO A 15 12.46 1.55 12.67
N THR A 16 11.80 2.45 11.95
CA THR A 16 10.34 2.43 11.81
C THR A 16 9.93 1.96 10.43
N ILE A 17 8.94 1.07 10.37
CA ILE A 17 8.21 0.66 9.17
C ILE A 17 6.85 1.35 9.18
N LEU A 18 6.52 2.06 8.11
CA LEU A 18 5.18 2.57 7.83
C LEU A 18 4.51 1.69 6.78
N LEU A 19 3.34 1.17 7.10
CA LEU A 19 2.53 0.30 6.25
C LEU A 19 1.34 1.08 5.69
N MET A 20 1.33 1.32 4.37
CA MET A 20 0.31 2.07 3.66
C MET A 20 -0.59 1.14 2.86
N HIS A 21 -1.89 1.16 3.16
CA HIS A 21 -2.89 0.34 2.48
C HIS A 21 -3.23 0.83 1.06
N GLY A 22 -4.01 0.04 0.32
CA GLY A 22 -4.56 0.37 -0.99
C GLY A 22 -5.94 1.00 -0.92
N SER A 23 -6.51 1.35 -2.10
CA SER A 23 -7.81 2.00 -2.24
C SER A 23 -8.93 1.26 -1.52
N GLY A 24 -9.74 2.00 -0.75
CA GLY A 24 -10.89 1.49 0.00
C GLY A 24 -10.53 0.49 1.11
N LEU A 25 -9.28 0.39 1.51
CA LEU A 25 -8.80 -0.51 2.56
C LEU A 25 -8.48 0.28 3.85
N SER A 26 -7.93 -0.40 4.86
CA SER A 26 -7.51 0.18 6.14
C SER A 26 -6.28 -0.57 6.68
N HIS A 27 -5.75 -0.13 7.83
CA HIS A 27 -4.65 -0.80 8.54
C HIS A 27 -4.88 -2.31 8.74
N ILE A 28 -6.13 -2.75 8.85
CA ILE A 28 -6.49 -4.16 9.10
C ILE A 28 -5.86 -5.10 8.05
N VAL A 29 -5.63 -4.63 6.83
CA VAL A 29 -4.98 -5.46 5.79
C VAL A 29 -3.55 -5.86 6.16
N TRP A 30 -2.93 -5.17 7.11
CA TRP A 30 -1.59 -5.41 7.59
C TRP A 30 -1.52 -6.30 8.85
N SER A 31 -2.65 -6.74 9.40
CA SER A 31 -2.74 -7.52 10.64
C SER A 31 -1.86 -8.79 10.65
N LEU A 32 -1.66 -9.44 9.49
CA LEU A 32 -0.74 -10.57 9.35
C LEU A 32 0.75 -10.18 9.37
N HIS A 33 1.07 -8.89 9.30
CA HIS A 33 2.42 -8.37 9.09
C HIS A 33 2.97 -7.64 10.30
N GLU A 34 2.14 -6.93 11.04
CA GLU A 34 2.53 -6.01 12.13
C GLU A 34 3.37 -6.72 13.20
N GLN A 35 2.85 -7.77 13.81
CA GLN A 35 3.59 -8.51 14.85
C GLN A 35 4.86 -9.15 14.34
N PHE A 36 4.85 -9.62 13.09
CA PHE A 36 6.05 -10.18 12.47
C PHE A 36 7.15 -9.14 12.36
N TYR A 37 6.88 -7.97 11.79
CA TYR A 37 7.90 -6.92 11.65
C TYR A 37 8.35 -6.37 13.01
N SER A 38 7.44 -6.25 13.96
CA SER A 38 7.78 -5.85 15.33
C SER A 38 8.72 -6.86 16.00
N SER A 39 8.48 -8.17 15.85
CA SER A 39 9.38 -9.21 16.36
C SER A 39 10.77 -9.20 15.71
N GLN A 40 10.92 -8.55 14.57
CA GLN A 40 12.18 -8.36 13.86
C GLN A 40 12.97 -7.11 14.31
N GLY A 41 12.46 -6.37 15.30
CA GLY A 41 13.15 -5.23 15.90
C GLY A 41 12.76 -3.87 15.30
N PHE A 42 11.64 -3.77 14.60
CA PHE A 42 11.12 -2.52 14.04
C PHE A 42 9.97 -1.96 14.87
N ASN A 43 9.86 -0.64 14.93
CA ASN A 43 8.55 -0.03 15.14
C ASN A 43 7.68 -0.27 13.92
N VAL A 44 6.39 -0.51 14.12
CA VAL A 44 5.45 -0.72 13.01
C VAL A 44 4.31 0.26 13.14
N LEU A 45 4.05 0.99 12.08
CA LEU A 45 2.95 1.95 11.96
C LEU A 45 2.07 1.53 10.79
N ALA A 46 1.01 0.79 11.05
CA ALA A 46 -0.02 0.53 10.05
C ALA A 46 -1.06 1.64 10.14
N VAL A 47 -1.10 2.49 9.12
CA VAL A 47 -1.88 3.72 9.14
C VAL A 47 -3.24 3.54 8.47
N ASP A 48 -4.23 4.30 8.97
CA ASP A 48 -5.46 4.59 8.24
C ASP A 48 -5.37 5.99 7.65
N ILE A 49 -5.44 6.10 6.33
CA ILE A 49 -5.55 7.39 5.64
C ILE A 49 -6.79 8.13 6.18
N PRO A 50 -6.80 9.47 6.32
CA PRO A 50 -7.99 10.20 6.73
C PRO A 50 -9.26 9.76 6.01
N GLY A 51 -10.33 9.54 6.76
CA GLY A 51 -11.60 8.99 6.26
C GLY A 51 -11.63 7.46 6.13
N HIS A 52 -10.55 6.74 6.40
CA HIS A 52 -10.47 5.27 6.31
C HIS A 52 -10.40 4.63 7.69
N GLY A 53 -10.93 3.41 7.80
CA GLY A 53 -10.83 2.60 9.01
C GLY A 53 -11.26 3.36 10.26
N ASP A 54 -10.34 3.49 11.22
CA ASP A 54 -10.55 4.19 12.48
C ASP A 54 -10.06 5.67 12.44
N SER A 55 -9.58 6.15 11.27
CA SER A 55 -9.20 7.56 11.10
C SER A 55 -10.39 8.43 10.74
N GLU A 56 -10.65 9.45 11.57
CA GLU A 56 -11.64 10.47 11.30
C GLU A 56 -11.22 11.43 10.17
N GLY A 57 -12.18 12.23 9.72
CA GLY A 57 -12.00 13.31 8.77
C GLY A 57 -12.42 12.95 7.36
N PRO A 58 -12.45 13.94 6.46
CA PRO A 58 -12.73 13.68 5.06
C PRO A 58 -11.58 12.92 4.41
N SER A 59 -11.91 12.05 3.43
CA SER A 59 -10.92 11.39 2.60
C SER A 59 -10.09 12.41 1.82
N LEU A 60 -8.79 12.17 1.71
CA LEU A 60 -7.89 12.99 0.91
C LEU A 60 -8.08 12.70 -0.58
N SER A 61 -8.15 13.74 -1.39
CA SER A 61 -8.62 13.66 -2.78
C SER A 61 -7.50 13.42 -3.81
N SER A 62 -6.24 13.44 -3.39
CA SER A 62 -5.08 13.25 -4.26
C SER A 62 -3.95 12.48 -3.58
N ILE A 63 -3.12 11.83 -4.38
CA ILE A 63 -1.92 11.12 -3.90
C ILE A 63 -0.96 12.08 -3.21
N GLN A 64 -0.86 13.33 -3.71
CA GLN A 64 -0.01 14.35 -3.13
C GLN A 64 -0.47 14.76 -1.72
N GLU A 65 -1.78 14.94 -1.50
CA GLU A 65 -2.33 15.23 -0.17
C GLU A 65 -2.05 14.09 0.81
N ILE A 66 -2.18 12.82 0.36
CA ILE A 66 -1.86 11.66 1.20
C ILE A 66 -0.36 11.65 1.54
N SER A 67 0.50 11.96 0.57
CA SER A 67 1.95 12.06 0.77
C SER A 67 2.31 13.18 1.76
N ASP A 68 1.66 14.35 1.67
CA ASP A 68 1.83 15.46 2.61
C ASP A 68 1.39 15.07 4.02
N TRP A 69 0.26 14.37 4.13
CA TRP A 69 -0.23 13.83 5.39
C TRP A 69 0.77 12.85 6.04
N VAL A 70 1.42 11.97 5.23
CA VAL A 70 2.47 11.07 5.74
C VAL A 70 3.67 11.86 6.28
N LYS A 71 4.07 12.94 5.58
CA LYS A 71 5.14 13.83 6.05
C LYS A 71 4.78 14.46 7.40
N ASP A 72 3.55 14.94 7.52
CA ASP A 72 3.09 15.59 8.76
C ASP A 72 3.01 14.57 9.92
N LEU A 73 2.54 13.34 9.66
CA LEU A 73 2.58 12.23 10.62
C LEU A 73 4.02 11.92 11.08
N ALA A 74 4.97 11.84 10.15
CA ALA A 74 6.36 11.57 10.48
C ALA A 74 6.95 12.67 11.38
N ASN A 75 6.61 13.93 11.12
CA ASN A 75 7.03 15.08 11.92
C ASN A 75 6.39 15.06 13.32
N GLU A 76 5.08 14.80 13.43
CA GLU A 76 4.35 14.70 14.69
C GLU A 76 4.94 13.61 15.61
N LEU A 77 5.30 12.47 15.02
CA LEU A 77 5.93 11.36 15.75
C LEU A 77 7.45 11.51 15.91
N ASN A 78 8.03 12.62 15.47
CA ASN A 78 9.48 12.89 15.50
C ASN A 78 10.33 11.78 14.85
N LEU A 79 9.82 11.20 13.76
CA LEU A 79 10.53 10.16 13.02
C LEU A 79 11.58 10.81 12.11
N LYS A 80 12.84 10.38 12.21
CA LYS A 80 13.92 10.89 11.37
C LYS A 80 13.85 10.33 9.95
N LYS A 81 13.61 9.03 9.84
CA LYS A 81 13.44 8.30 8.59
C LYS A 81 12.53 7.10 8.77
N ILE A 82 11.80 6.76 7.72
CA ILE A 82 10.90 5.63 7.69
C ILE A 82 11.25 4.65 6.57
N ASN A 83 11.05 3.37 6.82
CA ASN A 83 10.95 2.34 5.79
C ASN A 83 9.49 2.30 5.35
N PHE A 84 9.21 2.79 4.16
CA PHE A 84 7.85 2.87 3.65
C PHE A 84 7.49 1.60 2.88
N ILE A 85 6.40 0.95 3.23
CA ILE A 85 5.84 -0.22 2.53
C ILE A 85 4.44 0.13 2.06
N GLY A 86 4.24 0.26 0.76
CA GLY A 86 2.94 0.57 0.16
C GLY A 86 2.38 -0.59 -0.66
N HIS A 87 1.08 -0.81 -0.57
CA HIS A 87 0.34 -1.76 -1.39
C HIS A 87 -0.59 -1.01 -2.34
N SER A 88 -0.59 -1.37 -3.64
CA SER A 88 -1.52 -0.81 -4.64
C SER A 88 -1.46 0.73 -4.68
N GLN A 89 -2.53 1.47 -4.33
CA GLN A 89 -2.53 2.93 -4.17
C GLN A 89 -1.39 3.40 -3.26
N GLY A 90 -1.10 2.66 -2.18
CA GLY A 90 0.02 2.96 -1.30
C GLY A 90 1.38 3.00 -2.02
N CYS A 91 1.51 2.35 -3.18
CA CYS A 91 2.70 2.49 -4.02
C CYS A 91 2.80 3.88 -4.66
N LEU A 92 1.69 4.44 -5.14
CA LEU A 92 1.67 5.81 -5.67
C LEU A 92 2.06 6.81 -4.59
N VAL A 93 1.51 6.64 -3.38
CA VAL A 93 1.87 7.48 -2.22
C VAL A 93 3.35 7.33 -1.88
N GLY A 94 3.89 6.10 -1.84
CA GLY A 94 5.30 5.86 -1.55
C GLY A 94 6.24 6.45 -2.62
N ILE A 95 5.87 6.38 -3.90
CA ILE A 95 6.61 7.00 -5.01
C ILE A 95 6.62 8.53 -4.88
N ASP A 96 5.44 9.13 -4.63
CA ASP A 96 5.32 10.57 -4.44
C ASP A 96 6.11 11.02 -3.21
N PHE A 97 5.94 10.34 -2.09
CA PHE A 97 6.62 10.63 -0.83
C PHE A 97 8.14 10.55 -0.97
N ALA A 98 8.67 9.47 -1.55
CA ALA A 98 10.11 9.29 -1.72
C ALA A 98 10.73 10.33 -2.67
N SER A 99 9.97 10.84 -3.63
CA SER A 99 10.44 11.85 -4.57
C SER A 99 10.42 13.27 -3.99
N ARG A 100 9.45 13.58 -3.11
CA ARG A 100 9.24 14.92 -2.55
C ARG A 100 9.90 15.11 -1.18
N TYR A 101 10.06 14.05 -0.41
CA TYR A 101 10.61 14.05 0.96
C TYR A 101 11.74 13.04 1.12
N PRO A 102 12.80 13.11 0.28
CA PRO A 102 13.89 12.13 0.29
C PRO A 102 14.65 12.06 1.64
N GLU A 103 14.58 13.11 2.45
CA GLU A 103 15.21 13.17 3.78
C GLU A 103 14.46 12.31 4.81
N LEU A 104 13.16 12.06 4.62
CA LEU A 104 12.32 11.30 5.55
C LEU A 104 12.24 9.80 5.21
N ILE A 105 12.80 9.37 4.08
CA ILE A 105 12.72 7.97 3.67
C ILE A 105 14.07 7.26 3.82
N GLU A 106 14.05 6.08 4.43
CA GLU A 106 15.23 5.18 4.50
C GLU A 106 15.23 4.18 3.36
N ARG A 107 14.11 3.46 3.21
CA ARG A 107 13.90 2.46 2.16
C ARG A 107 12.46 2.47 1.69
N LEU A 108 12.25 2.11 0.42
CA LEU A 108 10.93 2.02 -0.20
C LEU A 108 10.63 0.58 -0.61
N VAL A 109 9.45 0.08 -0.24
CA VAL A 109 8.93 -1.20 -0.71
C VAL A 109 7.58 -0.97 -1.40
N LEU A 110 7.51 -1.36 -2.67
CA LEU A 110 6.34 -1.20 -3.52
C LEU A 110 5.74 -2.58 -3.80
N VAL A 111 4.53 -2.84 -3.31
CA VAL A 111 3.85 -4.14 -3.40
C VAL A 111 2.65 -4.04 -4.31
N ALA A 112 2.64 -4.79 -5.41
CA ALA A 112 1.53 -4.85 -6.37
C ALA A 112 1.11 -3.45 -6.86
N GLY A 113 2.05 -2.61 -7.28
CA GLY A 113 1.77 -1.25 -7.72
C GLY A 113 2.58 -0.82 -8.94
N SER A 114 2.27 0.37 -9.42
CA SER A 114 2.99 1.02 -10.52
C SER A 114 3.02 2.53 -10.29
N TYR A 115 3.76 3.26 -11.14
CA TYR A 115 3.81 4.73 -11.09
C TYR A 115 2.55 5.41 -11.63
N LYS A 116 1.65 4.63 -12.21
CA LYS A 116 0.30 5.03 -12.64
C LYS A 116 -0.64 3.87 -12.45
N LEU A 117 -1.83 4.14 -11.98
CA LEU A 117 -2.91 3.16 -11.81
C LEU A 117 -4.16 3.71 -12.51
N PRO A 118 -4.25 3.56 -13.85
CA PRO A 118 -5.44 3.98 -14.58
C PRO A 118 -6.63 3.13 -14.15
N VAL A 119 -7.74 3.78 -13.88
CA VAL A 119 -8.98 3.12 -13.46
C VAL A 119 -9.96 3.10 -14.63
N ASN A 120 -10.58 1.93 -14.86
CA ASN A 120 -11.62 1.76 -15.86
C ASN A 120 -12.81 2.68 -15.53
N GLN A 121 -13.40 3.34 -16.54
CA GLN A 121 -14.50 4.28 -16.35
C GLN A 121 -15.74 3.61 -15.72
N ASP A 122 -16.09 2.39 -16.13
CA ASP A 122 -17.21 1.64 -15.56
C ASP A 122 -17.03 1.40 -14.05
N LEU A 123 -15.77 1.15 -13.61
CA LEU A 123 -15.46 1.00 -12.20
C LEU A 123 -15.59 2.32 -11.45
N LEU A 124 -15.16 3.44 -12.03
CA LEU A 124 -15.33 4.77 -11.45
C LEU A 124 -16.81 5.12 -11.29
N ASP A 125 -17.61 4.87 -12.33
CA ASP A 125 -19.05 5.17 -12.33
C ASP A 125 -19.80 4.33 -11.27
N LEU A 126 -19.45 3.04 -11.15
CA LEU A 126 -20.02 2.18 -10.11
C LEU A 126 -19.61 2.65 -8.70
N ALA A 127 -18.36 3.05 -8.52
CA ALA A 127 -17.87 3.54 -7.24
C ALA A 127 -18.52 4.87 -6.86
N GLU A 128 -18.68 5.79 -7.81
CA GLU A 128 -19.38 7.07 -7.62
C GLU A 128 -20.85 6.89 -7.23
N ALA A 129 -21.51 5.92 -7.85
CA ALA A 129 -22.89 5.54 -7.50
C ALA A 129 -23.01 4.80 -6.15
N GLY A 130 -21.88 4.46 -5.50
CA GLY A 130 -21.88 3.63 -4.29
C GLY A 130 -22.36 2.19 -4.53
N ASP A 131 -22.28 1.67 -5.77
CA ASP A 131 -22.73 0.33 -6.11
C ASP A 131 -21.74 -0.73 -5.59
N GLU A 132 -22.25 -1.73 -4.87
CA GLU A 132 -21.45 -2.87 -4.37
C GLU A 132 -20.68 -3.62 -5.45
N LYS A 133 -21.15 -3.54 -6.70
CA LYS A 133 -20.47 -4.16 -7.84
C LYS A 133 -19.05 -3.63 -8.01
N ALA A 134 -18.75 -2.38 -7.64
CA ALA A 134 -17.39 -1.84 -7.69
C ALA A 134 -16.45 -2.69 -6.82
N LEU A 135 -16.83 -2.97 -5.58
CA LEU A 135 -16.05 -3.80 -4.66
C LEU A 135 -15.94 -5.24 -5.15
N LEU A 136 -17.02 -5.80 -5.67
CA LEU A 136 -17.02 -7.18 -6.21
C LEU A 136 -16.09 -7.33 -7.40
N LEU A 137 -16.02 -6.32 -8.29
CA LEU A 137 -15.10 -6.29 -9.41
C LEU A 137 -13.64 -6.21 -8.93
N MET A 138 -13.33 -5.32 -8.00
CA MET A 138 -12.00 -5.21 -7.43
C MET A 138 -11.56 -6.52 -6.77
N MET A 139 -12.45 -7.18 -6.04
CA MET A 139 -12.16 -8.50 -5.46
C MET A 139 -11.90 -9.55 -6.52
N LYS A 140 -12.72 -9.58 -7.58
CA LYS A 140 -12.57 -10.54 -8.68
C LYS A 140 -11.25 -10.38 -9.42
N TRP A 141 -10.78 -9.14 -9.58
CA TRP A 141 -9.50 -8.87 -10.27
C TRP A 141 -8.30 -8.97 -9.32
N GLY A 142 -8.50 -8.67 -8.03
CA GLY A 142 -7.43 -8.64 -7.04
C GLY A 142 -6.95 -10.00 -6.57
N TYR A 143 -7.79 -11.05 -6.64
CA TYR A 143 -7.43 -12.38 -6.17
C TYR A 143 -7.21 -13.35 -7.32
N GLU A 144 -6.16 -14.17 -7.22
CA GLU A 144 -5.97 -15.30 -8.11
C GLU A 144 -6.59 -16.55 -7.51
N GLY A 145 -7.71 -16.98 -8.13
CA GLY A 145 -8.37 -18.24 -7.86
C GLY A 145 -9.29 -18.26 -6.63
N SER A 146 -10.24 -19.20 -6.70
CA SER A 146 -11.24 -19.47 -5.65
C SER A 146 -10.65 -20.29 -4.48
N LYS A 147 -9.44 -19.97 -4.01
CA LYS A 147 -8.94 -20.64 -2.80
C LYS A 147 -9.84 -20.26 -1.65
N ALA A 148 -10.64 -21.24 -1.21
CA ALA A 148 -11.44 -21.11 -0.01
C ALA A 148 -10.50 -20.81 1.17
N PHE A 149 -10.50 -19.58 1.64
CA PHE A 149 -9.83 -19.26 2.89
C PHE A 149 -10.60 -19.98 4.02
N ILE A 150 -9.90 -20.75 4.82
CA ILE A 150 -10.49 -21.32 6.04
C ILE A 150 -10.94 -20.13 6.91
N GLY A 151 -12.25 -20.04 7.19
CA GLY A 151 -12.84 -18.90 7.90
C GLY A 151 -13.40 -17.78 7.01
N GLY A 152 -13.42 -17.96 5.68
CA GLY A 152 -13.94 -17.01 4.69
C GLY A 152 -12.89 -16.06 4.16
N ASN A 153 -13.23 -15.38 3.06
CA ASN A 153 -12.34 -14.41 2.43
C ASN A 153 -12.10 -13.22 3.36
N PRO A 154 -10.85 -12.96 3.82
CA PRO A 154 -10.56 -11.89 4.77
C PRO A 154 -10.92 -10.50 4.21
N VAL A 155 -10.74 -10.28 2.89
CA VAL A 155 -11.14 -9.01 2.26
C VAL A 155 -12.66 -8.85 2.26
N LYS A 156 -13.41 -9.94 2.03
CA LYS A 156 -14.87 -9.89 2.10
C LYS A 156 -15.35 -9.54 3.51
N LYS A 157 -14.65 -10.00 4.55
CA LYS A 157 -14.93 -9.61 5.94
C LYS A 157 -14.63 -8.13 6.17
N ILE A 158 -13.52 -7.63 5.66
CA ILE A 158 -13.12 -6.22 5.75
C ILE A 158 -14.14 -5.34 5.03
N ILE A 159 -14.50 -5.69 3.79
CA ILE A 159 -15.49 -4.96 2.99
C ILE A 159 -16.88 -4.96 3.64
N ASN A 160 -17.30 -6.08 4.22
CA ASN A 160 -18.61 -6.16 4.87
C ASN A 160 -18.64 -5.45 6.24
N SER A 161 -17.50 -5.13 6.85
CA SER A 161 -17.44 -4.47 8.15
C SER A 161 -17.63 -2.95 8.07
N THR A 162 -17.53 -2.33 6.89
CA THR A 162 -17.58 -0.87 6.76
C THR A 162 -18.56 -0.42 5.68
N ARG A 163 -19.64 0.22 6.13
CA ARG A 163 -20.63 0.86 5.25
C ARG A 163 -20.05 2.07 4.50
N GLU A 164 -18.99 2.65 5.05
CA GLU A 164 -18.29 3.86 4.60
C GLU A 164 -17.35 3.62 3.42
N ILE A 165 -16.96 2.36 3.14
CA ILE A 165 -16.04 2.03 2.03
C ILE A 165 -16.55 2.50 0.67
N ARG A 166 -17.87 2.63 0.47
CA ARG A 166 -18.42 3.00 -0.83
C ARG A 166 -18.05 4.41 -1.24
N GLU A 167 -18.16 5.37 -0.32
CA GLU A 167 -17.83 6.78 -0.58
C GLU A 167 -16.32 6.96 -0.71
N ILE A 168 -15.55 6.30 0.16
CA ILE A 168 -14.09 6.33 0.19
C ILE A 168 -13.49 5.74 -1.09
N LEU A 169 -14.04 4.62 -1.58
CA LEU A 169 -13.50 3.93 -2.74
C LEU A 169 -13.47 4.82 -3.99
N TYR A 170 -14.52 5.61 -4.23
CA TYR A 170 -14.55 6.52 -5.37
C TYR A 170 -13.46 7.59 -5.27
N VAL A 171 -13.29 8.20 -4.10
CA VAL A 171 -12.26 9.22 -3.86
C VAL A 171 -10.87 8.64 -4.15
N ASP A 172 -10.58 7.46 -3.64
CA ASP A 172 -9.30 6.78 -3.83
C ASP A 172 -9.02 6.41 -5.29
N LEU A 173 -9.99 5.78 -5.95
CA LEU A 173 -9.85 5.39 -7.35
C LEU A 173 -9.65 6.63 -8.25
N ARG A 174 -10.34 7.72 -7.94
CA ARG A 174 -10.17 9.00 -8.63
C ARG A 174 -8.80 9.61 -8.37
N ALA A 175 -8.31 9.56 -7.12
CA ALA A 175 -6.96 10.01 -6.77
C ALA A 175 -5.89 9.22 -7.55
N CYS A 176 -6.01 7.89 -7.62
CA CYS A 176 -5.13 7.03 -8.42
C CYS A 176 -5.17 7.39 -9.91
N ASN A 177 -6.37 7.52 -10.48
CA ASN A 177 -6.56 7.81 -11.91
C ASN A 177 -6.02 9.20 -12.29
N ASN A 178 -6.08 10.17 -11.37
CA ASN A 178 -5.66 11.54 -11.60
C ASN A 178 -4.18 11.79 -11.31
N TYR A 179 -3.46 10.85 -10.70
CA TYR A 179 -2.03 11.00 -10.43
C TYR A 179 -1.20 10.94 -11.71
N LYS A 180 -0.63 12.06 -12.14
CA LYS A 180 0.13 12.20 -13.39
C LYS A 180 1.65 12.33 -13.19
N SER A 181 2.09 12.69 -11.99
CA SER A 181 3.50 12.97 -11.70
C SER A 181 4.36 11.71 -11.52
N GLY A 182 3.76 10.51 -11.52
CA GLY A 182 4.44 9.27 -11.14
C GLY A 182 5.69 8.97 -11.96
N LYS A 183 5.68 9.21 -13.27
CA LYS A 183 6.86 8.98 -14.13
C LYS A 183 8.03 9.85 -13.72
N ASP A 184 7.80 11.14 -13.50
CA ASP A 184 8.85 12.11 -13.14
C ASP A 184 9.32 11.90 -11.70
N SER A 185 8.44 11.37 -10.84
CA SER A 185 8.75 11.01 -9.46
C SER A 185 9.71 9.83 -9.38
N LEU A 186 9.60 8.82 -10.27
CA LEU A 186 10.50 7.65 -10.25
C LEU A 186 11.98 8.05 -10.39
N GLU A 187 12.28 9.01 -11.26
CA GLU A 187 13.65 9.46 -11.54
C GLU A 187 14.28 10.19 -10.34
N LYS A 188 13.46 10.70 -9.42
CA LYS A 188 13.88 11.40 -8.19
C LYS A 188 14.09 10.48 -7.00
N ILE A 189 13.68 9.21 -7.09
CA ILE A 189 13.85 8.24 -6.00
C ILE A 189 15.32 7.86 -5.89
N ASN A 190 15.94 8.21 -4.76
CA ASN A 190 17.35 7.92 -4.50
C ASN A 190 17.57 6.81 -3.45
N CYS A 191 16.54 6.48 -2.66
CA CYS A 191 16.63 5.43 -1.65
C CYS A 191 16.63 4.03 -2.29
N SER A 192 17.16 3.03 -1.57
CA SER A 192 17.04 1.63 -1.96
C SER A 192 15.56 1.24 -2.04
N THR A 193 15.16 0.63 -3.15
CA THR A 193 13.76 0.29 -3.43
C THR A 193 13.61 -1.20 -3.73
N LEU A 194 12.60 -1.83 -3.13
CA LEU A 194 12.18 -3.20 -3.42
C LEU A 194 10.80 -3.17 -4.08
N CYS A 195 10.68 -3.73 -5.27
CA CYS A 195 9.40 -3.93 -5.95
C CYS A 195 8.99 -5.40 -5.85
N ILE A 196 7.78 -5.69 -5.36
CA ILE A 196 7.24 -7.04 -5.21
C ILE A 196 5.97 -7.16 -6.05
N PHE A 197 5.95 -8.16 -6.96
CA PHE A 197 4.82 -8.40 -7.85
C PHE A 197 4.34 -9.84 -7.77
N GLY A 198 3.03 -10.05 -7.96
CA GLY A 198 2.46 -11.36 -8.23
C GLY A 198 2.51 -11.67 -9.74
N ASP A 199 2.84 -12.90 -10.11
CA ASP A 199 2.91 -13.31 -11.52
C ASP A 199 1.53 -13.39 -12.21
N LEU A 200 0.47 -13.46 -11.43
CA LEU A 200 -0.92 -13.57 -11.89
C LEU A 200 -1.76 -12.31 -11.58
N ASP A 201 -1.09 -11.19 -11.24
CA ASP A 201 -1.76 -9.91 -10.96
C ASP A 201 -2.42 -9.36 -12.24
N LYS A 202 -3.77 -9.26 -12.20
CA LYS A 202 -4.59 -8.74 -13.31
C LYS A 202 -4.79 -7.23 -13.24
N MET A 203 -4.58 -6.62 -12.08
CA MET A 203 -4.72 -5.17 -11.88
C MET A 203 -3.43 -4.44 -12.24
N VAL A 204 -2.28 -5.00 -11.86
CA VAL A 204 -0.95 -4.50 -12.23
C VAL A 204 -0.13 -5.64 -12.83
N PRO A 205 -0.26 -5.88 -14.14
CA PRO A 205 0.49 -6.93 -14.82
C PRO A 205 2.00 -6.82 -14.57
N LEU A 206 2.66 -7.97 -14.40
CA LEU A 206 4.09 -8.06 -14.07
C LEU A 206 4.98 -7.22 -15.01
N GLU A 207 4.65 -7.17 -16.30
CA GLU A 207 5.37 -6.36 -17.28
C GLU A 207 5.32 -4.86 -16.96
N VAL A 208 4.16 -4.37 -16.48
CA VAL A 208 3.98 -2.96 -16.08
C VAL A 208 4.83 -2.64 -14.85
N GLY A 209 4.83 -3.57 -13.88
CA GLY A 209 5.65 -3.45 -12.68
C GLY A 209 7.15 -3.44 -12.98
N ASN A 210 7.62 -4.35 -13.84
CA ASN A 210 9.03 -4.41 -14.26
C ASN A 210 9.47 -3.12 -14.96
N LYS A 211 8.67 -2.59 -15.90
CA LYS A 211 8.94 -1.30 -16.56
C LYS A 211 9.02 -0.11 -15.59
N MET A 212 8.27 -0.17 -14.49
CA MET A 212 8.39 0.82 -13.41
C MET A 212 9.73 0.65 -12.69
N ALA A 213 10.05 -0.56 -12.25
CA ALA A 213 11.27 -0.83 -11.49
C ALA A 213 12.53 -0.43 -12.26
N GLU A 214 12.59 -0.67 -13.57
CA GLU A 214 13.71 -0.27 -14.44
C GLU A 214 14.01 1.25 -14.42
N LYS A 215 13.02 2.07 -14.06
CA LYS A 215 13.18 3.53 -13.96
C LYS A 215 13.67 4.02 -12.61
N ILE A 216 13.71 3.16 -11.60
CA ILE A 216 14.20 3.49 -10.26
C ILE A 216 15.67 3.04 -10.16
N LYS A 217 16.57 4.01 -9.99
CA LYS A 217 18.04 3.80 -10.02
C LYS A 217 18.53 2.66 -9.11
N ASN A 218 17.98 2.53 -7.92
CA ASN A 218 18.41 1.57 -6.90
C ASN A 218 17.31 0.56 -6.58
N SER A 219 16.71 -0.04 -7.60
CA SER A 219 15.61 -0.99 -7.43
C SER A 219 16.05 -2.44 -7.47
N LYS A 220 15.34 -3.29 -6.72
CA LYS A 220 15.36 -4.74 -6.81
C LYS A 220 13.94 -5.24 -7.06
N VAL A 221 13.79 -6.24 -7.93
CA VAL A 221 12.49 -6.87 -8.20
C VAL A 221 12.44 -8.26 -7.57
N LYS A 222 11.31 -8.58 -6.96
CA LYS A 222 10.97 -9.93 -6.50
C LYS A 222 9.58 -10.29 -7.02
N VAL A 223 9.49 -11.41 -7.71
CA VAL A 223 8.22 -11.98 -8.17
C VAL A 223 7.79 -13.08 -7.20
N ILE A 224 6.49 -13.10 -6.88
CA ILE A 224 5.86 -14.15 -6.08
C ILE A 224 4.96 -14.95 -7.01
N THR A 225 5.23 -16.24 -7.12
CA THR A 225 4.55 -17.15 -8.05
C THR A 225 3.18 -17.60 -7.53
N ASN A 226 2.26 -17.88 -8.47
CA ASN A 226 0.88 -18.26 -8.18
C ASN A 226 0.19 -17.25 -7.23
N CYS A 227 0.33 -15.96 -7.52
CA CYS A 227 -0.14 -14.89 -6.68
C CYS A 227 -0.74 -13.75 -7.51
N GLY A 228 -1.91 -13.26 -7.11
CA GLY A 228 -2.57 -12.10 -7.71
C GLY A 228 -2.11 -10.78 -7.10
N HIS A 229 -3.01 -9.80 -7.14
CA HIS A 229 -2.77 -8.44 -6.62
C HIS A 229 -2.69 -8.37 -5.09
N MET A 230 -3.47 -9.23 -4.40
CA MET A 230 -3.56 -9.21 -2.94
C MET A 230 -2.44 -10.01 -2.26
N ILE A 231 -1.20 -9.77 -2.67
CA ILE A 231 0.02 -10.41 -2.16
C ILE A 231 0.07 -10.43 -0.63
N ILE A 232 -0.37 -9.32 -0.02
CA ILE A 232 -0.41 -9.12 1.44
C ILE A 232 -1.25 -10.18 2.17
N PHE A 233 -2.16 -10.86 1.47
CA PHE A 233 -2.97 -11.95 1.99
C PHE A 233 -2.61 -13.30 1.37
N GLU A 234 -2.51 -13.34 0.02
CA GLU A 234 -2.32 -14.59 -0.71
C GLU A 234 -0.98 -15.25 -0.41
N ARG A 235 0.05 -14.44 -0.18
CA ARG A 235 1.43 -14.87 0.05
C ARG A 235 2.12 -14.06 1.16
N ALA A 236 1.40 -13.77 2.23
CA ALA A 236 1.90 -12.98 3.36
C ALA A 236 3.27 -13.44 3.89
N PHE A 237 3.45 -14.75 4.03
CA PHE A 237 4.71 -15.32 4.53
C PHE A 237 5.88 -15.07 3.58
N ASP A 238 5.71 -15.32 2.28
CA ASP A 238 6.76 -15.12 1.27
C ASP A 238 7.11 -13.63 1.14
N MET A 239 6.11 -12.77 1.14
CA MET A 239 6.29 -11.32 1.10
C MET A 239 7.10 -10.84 2.32
N ARG A 240 6.71 -11.21 3.54
CA ARG A 240 7.39 -10.79 4.78
C ARG A 240 8.87 -11.16 4.78
N LYS A 241 9.21 -12.38 4.35
CA LYS A 241 10.61 -12.84 4.24
C LYS A 241 11.41 -11.96 3.28
N LYS A 242 10.85 -11.66 2.09
CA LYS A 242 11.53 -10.82 1.09
C LYS A 242 11.73 -9.39 1.60
N VAL A 243 10.73 -8.84 2.28
CA VAL A 243 10.81 -7.49 2.87
C VAL A 243 11.88 -7.44 3.95
N ILE A 244 11.87 -8.36 4.92
CA ILE A 244 12.87 -8.34 6.02
C ILE A 244 14.30 -8.54 5.50
N SER A 245 14.52 -9.49 4.59
CA SER A 245 15.83 -9.66 3.96
C SER A 245 16.33 -8.37 3.31
N PHE A 246 15.43 -7.65 2.61
CA PHE A 246 15.77 -6.35 2.02
C PHE A 246 16.04 -5.26 3.07
N LEU A 247 15.21 -5.17 4.11
CA LEU A 247 15.37 -4.14 5.15
C LEU A 247 16.62 -4.34 6.00
N LYS A 248 17.08 -5.59 6.19
CA LYS A 248 18.28 -5.94 6.96
C LYS A 248 19.56 -6.05 6.11
N ASN A 249 19.47 -5.85 4.77
CA ASN A 249 20.58 -6.05 3.82
C ASN A 249 21.13 -7.51 3.78
N GLU A 250 20.22 -8.48 3.93
CA GLU A 250 20.56 -9.92 3.87
C GLU A 250 20.40 -10.51 2.46
#